data_6a2e2e422fa9fd8f8b1d8e936a39875a
#
_entry.id   6a2e2e422fa9fd8f8b1d8e936a39875a
#
_cell.length_a   1.000
_cell.length_b   1.000
_cell.length_c   1.000
_cell.angle_alpha   90.00
_cell.angle_beta   90.00
_cell.angle_gamma   90.00
#
_symmetry.space_group_name_H-M   'P 1'
#
loop_
_entity.id
_entity.type
_entity.pdbx_description
1 polymer ?
#
loop_
_entity_poly.entity_id
_entity_poly.type
_entity_poly.pdbx_seq_one_letter_code
_entity_poly.pdbx_strand_id
1 'polypeptide(L)'
;MKGSLKPALRERKCSYDGYVKRKVAPPEPELPPLELGRAHAFLAAQNAFTSFLEVPCSLVTRTGSWIVVYNSGAPSAVEAQSSLGPRQARNDYNHRNVSQVLDKHEALETELNGFHDLWVPIVSGARCDNLLVSGPFSRRPWSADDIRRSWRTLTGENPVTRSARFLDYARSVLRTQVLGDEELAKFQDFLRVFAELLAGRGEEQKHAERFWHQARRDFSRLPSAQLRKGALLVDPVASWTWAEGLRPWDAEELGIEALPTHVLAVLPAHPSLAAEETVDLLARTERFQLECVQLARELPSTMAARLEDTGVLLLTHVSPRLSPTQRRLQLRARAEQVQRFVRRHFGSAAFIGIGETAERVPDLHRSAREAVFAVELCVHREQPLCFYADEVDKHGKGTQGEPAARLAGRLLELFGRAEPALLDVSRMDYVRAVLQESGGRASAMRVHFEHSLFALLTLVEKRAQLEPKSLAELEGKLSEGLDTSLTTVELITVFRQWWDTLLRLESEPYAEARHLRLERARRFITDNCREPLTLAQVARHAGFSRAYFSRIFKETFGKGFERYLTEERLALAERLLRTSALPVGRISSEAGFISPAHFSAAFRRSHGVPPLAYRRANRRKTPPAKQSNHS
;
A
#
# COMPACT_ATOMS: atom_id res chain seq x y z
N MET A 1 35.07 24.40 -13.80
CA MET A 1 33.79 24.47 -14.53
C MET A 1 32.69 24.02 -13.56
N LYS A 2 31.89 24.97 -13.08
CA LYS A 2 30.83 24.75 -12.07
C LYS A 2 29.56 24.39 -12.82
N GLY A 3 29.09 23.15 -12.71
CA GLY A 3 27.80 22.69 -13.19
C GLY A 3 26.88 22.43 -12.02
N SER A 4 25.98 23.38 -11.74
CA SER A 4 24.96 23.28 -10.72
C SER A 4 23.83 22.35 -11.21
N LEU A 5 23.71 21.18 -10.61
CA LEU A 5 22.52 20.31 -10.75
C LEU A 5 21.43 20.85 -9.81
N LYS A 6 20.43 21.51 -10.39
CA LYS A 6 19.15 21.77 -9.73
C LYS A 6 18.31 20.49 -9.77
N PRO A 7 17.81 19.96 -8.66
CA PRO A 7 16.82 18.91 -8.70
C PRO A 7 15.48 19.49 -9.15
N ALA A 8 14.93 18.94 -10.23
CA ALA A 8 13.60 19.26 -10.72
C ALA A 8 12.56 18.67 -9.77
N LEU A 9 12.00 19.50 -8.92
CA LEU A 9 10.78 19.20 -8.18
C LEU A 9 9.61 19.12 -9.18
N ARG A 10 9.24 17.91 -9.57
CA ARG A 10 7.97 17.65 -10.25
C ARG A 10 6.84 17.83 -9.24
N GLU A 11 6.23 19.01 -9.23
CA GLU A 11 4.92 19.23 -8.65
C GLU A 11 3.91 18.26 -9.26
N ARG A 12 3.54 17.22 -8.53
CA ARG A 12 2.28 16.52 -8.82
C ARG A 12 1.16 17.39 -8.27
N LYS A 13 0.65 18.30 -9.07
CA LYS A 13 -0.67 18.89 -8.86
C LYS A 13 -1.70 17.76 -8.88
N CYS A 14 -2.14 17.30 -7.71
CA CYS A 14 -3.43 16.66 -7.60
C CYS A 14 -4.47 17.75 -7.90
N SER A 15 -4.93 17.79 -9.13
CA SER A 15 -6.03 18.68 -9.55
C SER A 15 -7.32 18.20 -8.87
N TYR A 16 -7.64 18.82 -7.75
CA TYR A 16 -8.98 18.81 -7.15
C TYR A 16 -9.90 19.82 -7.88
N ASP A 17 -9.78 19.93 -9.21
CA ASP A 17 -10.64 20.77 -10.03
C ASP A 17 -11.82 19.97 -10.57
N GLY A 18 -12.87 20.02 -9.82
CA GLY A 18 -14.15 19.51 -10.29
C GLY A 18 -15.32 19.84 -9.40
N TYR A 19 -15.53 21.10 -9.00
CA TYR A 19 -16.91 21.56 -8.73
C TYR A 19 -17.03 23.09 -8.62
N VAL A 20 -18.03 23.60 -9.35
CA VAL A 20 -18.78 24.84 -9.18
C VAL A 20 -18.10 26.11 -9.69
N LYS A 21 -18.37 26.44 -10.95
CA LYS A 21 -18.44 27.84 -11.40
C LYS A 21 -19.67 28.51 -10.77
N ARG A 22 -19.58 28.95 -9.54
CA ARG A 22 -20.33 30.10 -9.04
C ARG A 22 -19.44 31.34 -9.21
N LYS A 23 -20.04 32.46 -9.62
CA LYS A 23 -19.38 33.75 -9.82
C LYS A 23 -18.38 34.01 -8.71
N VAL A 24 -17.10 33.92 -9.04
CA VAL A 24 -16.00 34.22 -8.15
C VAL A 24 -15.94 35.73 -8.02
N ALA A 25 -16.03 36.24 -6.79
CA ALA A 25 -15.56 37.57 -6.45
C ALA A 25 -14.08 37.71 -6.87
N PRO A 26 -13.58 38.90 -7.19
CA PRO A 26 -12.20 39.10 -7.58
C PRO A 26 -11.28 38.49 -6.50
N PRO A 27 -10.16 37.86 -6.88
CA PRO A 27 -9.25 37.24 -5.94
C PRO A 27 -8.80 38.31 -4.93
N GLU A 28 -9.05 38.04 -3.64
CA GLU A 28 -8.39 38.79 -2.58
C GLU A 28 -6.86 38.64 -2.76
N PRO A 29 -6.07 39.66 -2.39
CA PRO A 29 -4.63 39.66 -2.64
C PRO A 29 -4.01 38.40 -2.08
N GLU A 30 -3.29 37.68 -2.92
CA GLU A 30 -2.49 36.52 -2.53
C GLU A 30 -1.63 36.89 -1.33
N LEU A 31 -1.72 36.11 -0.29
CA LEU A 31 -0.84 36.23 0.89
C LEU A 31 0.62 36.27 0.41
N PRO A 32 1.46 37.14 0.99
CA PRO A 32 2.88 37.13 0.67
C PRO A 32 3.41 35.71 0.87
N PRO A 33 4.18 35.20 -0.08
CA PRO A 33 4.71 33.84 0.02
C PRO A 33 5.40 33.70 1.37
N LEU A 34 5.01 32.68 2.14
CA LEU A 34 5.76 32.26 3.34
C LEU A 34 7.24 32.34 2.99
N GLU A 35 7.99 33.20 3.71
CA GLU A 35 9.41 33.37 3.41
C GLU A 35 10.04 32.00 3.26
N LEU A 36 10.77 31.77 2.15
CA LEU A 36 11.33 30.45 1.79
C LEU A 36 12.05 29.78 2.98
N GLY A 37 12.67 30.56 3.86
CA GLY A 37 13.30 30.08 5.08
C GLY A 37 12.33 29.43 6.08
N ARG A 38 11.11 29.96 6.20
CA ARG A 38 10.08 29.40 7.08
C ARG A 38 9.47 28.12 6.49
N ALA A 39 9.26 28.09 5.17
CA ALA A 39 8.83 26.88 4.47
C ALA A 39 9.87 25.76 4.57
N HIS A 40 11.16 26.09 4.50
CA HIS A 40 12.25 25.11 4.70
C HIS A 40 12.33 24.59 6.14
N ALA A 41 12.17 25.47 7.16
CA ALA A 41 12.11 25.04 8.55
C ALA A 41 10.88 24.14 8.80
N PHE A 42 9.76 24.49 8.20
CA PHE A 42 8.54 23.66 8.23
C PHE A 42 8.77 22.29 7.62
N LEU A 43 9.38 22.23 6.41
CA LEU A 43 9.66 20.97 5.71
C LEU A 43 10.67 20.10 6.47
N ALA A 44 11.71 20.70 7.04
CA ALA A 44 12.70 19.98 7.84
C ALA A 44 12.09 19.43 9.14
N ALA A 45 11.29 20.26 9.81
CA ALA A 45 10.58 19.90 11.03
C ALA A 45 9.60 18.76 10.77
N GLN A 46 8.86 18.83 9.68
CA GLN A 46 7.89 17.83 9.32
C GLN A 46 8.53 16.51 8.86
N ASN A 47 9.55 16.55 8.02
CA ASN A 47 10.25 15.34 7.62
C ASN A 47 10.83 14.59 8.83
N ALA A 48 11.35 15.32 9.81
CA ALA A 48 11.78 14.73 11.07
C ALA A 48 10.59 14.16 11.87
N PHE A 49 9.44 14.82 11.86
CA PHE A 49 8.25 14.43 12.60
C PHE A 49 7.50 13.26 11.93
N THR A 50 7.22 13.34 10.63
CA THR A 50 6.54 12.28 9.88
C THR A 50 7.37 11.00 9.77
N SER A 51 8.70 11.12 9.80
CA SER A 51 9.56 9.94 9.84
C SER A 51 9.39 9.10 11.11
N PHE A 52 8.86 9.69 12.20
CA PHE A 52 8.71 9.01 13.48
C PHE A 52 7.27 8.66 13.85
N LEU A 53 6.29 9.49 13.50
CA LEU A 53 4.93 9.36 14.04
C LEU A 53 3.89 8.88 13.03
N GLU A 54 4.19 8.86 11.75
CA GLU A 54 3.20 8.52 10.71
C GLU A 54 1.88 9.31 10.80
N VAL A 55 1.85 10.42 11.55
CA VAL A 55 0.69 11.30 11.63
C VAL A 55 0.86 12.42 10.61
N PRO A 56 0.05 12.46 9.54
CA PRO A 56 0.13 13.53 8.56
C PRO A 56 -0.13 14.90 9.20
N CYS A 57 0.62 15.90 8.77
CA CYS A 57 0.37 17.29 9.13
C CYS A 57 0.22 18.11 7.85
N SER A 58 -0.78 18.96 7.80
CA SER A 58 -1.12 19.78 6.64
C SER A 58 -1.31 21.23 7.02
N LEU A 59 -1.00 22.13 6.09
CA LEU A 59 -1.27 23.54 6.20
C LEU A 59 -2.56 23.88 5.42
N VAL A 60 -3.52 24.50 6.09
CA VAL A 60 -4.82 24.83 5.51
C VAL A 60 -5.06 26.33 5.60
N THR A 61 -5.56 26.93 4.51
CA THR A 61 -5.93 28.35 4.46
C THR A 61 -7.26 28.63 5.10
N ARG A 62 -7.56 29.91 5.35
CA ARG A 62 -8.86 30.42 5.78
C ARG A 62 -10.01 29.99 4.86
N THR A 63 -9.76 29.81 3.57
CA THR A 63 -10.77 29.36 2.61
C THR A 63 -10.99 27.85 2.62
N GLY A 64 -10.29 27.11 3.48
CA GLY A 64 -10.33 25.65 3.54
C GLY A 64 -9.49 24.97 2.46
N SER A 65 -8.65 25.73 1.74
CA SER A 65 -7.73 25.16 0.75
C SER A 65 -6.50 24.55 1.44
N TRP A 66 -6.17 23.32 1.09
CA TRP A 66 -4.99 22.61 1.59
C TRP A 66 -3.77 23.04 0.78
N ILE A 67 -2.85 23.80 1.40
CA ILE A 67 -1.65 24.33 0.73
C ILE A 67 -0.59 23.24 0.60
N VAL A 68 -0.42 22.46 1.65
CA VAL A 68 0.57 21.39 1.73
C VAL A 68 -0.09 20.20 2.39
N VAL A 69 -0.14 19.08 1.67
CA VAL A 69 -0.60 17.80 2.20
C VAL A 69 0.62 16.88 2.22
N TYR A 70 1.00 16.45 3.39
CA TYR A 70 2.12 15.52 3.54
C TYR A 70 1.57 14.13 3.75
N ASN A 71 1.88 13.29 2.79
CA ASN A 71 1.53 11.89 2.83
C ASN A 71 2.75 11.09 3.28
N SER A 72 2.62 10.31 4.32
CA SER A 72 3.69 9.46 4.87
C SER A 72 4.08 8.28 3.96
N GLY A 73 3.54 8.25 2.72
CA GLY A 73 3.79 7.17 1.76
C GLY A 73 3.00 5.88 2.00
N ALA A 74 2.39 5.72 3.17
CA ALA A 74 1.40 4.68 3.43
C ALA A 74 -0.01 5.23 3.15
N PRO A 75 -0.95 4.45 2.57
CA PRO A 75 -2.33 4.89 2.45
C PRO A 75 -2.86 5.23 3.84
N SER A 76 -3.22 6.50 4.04
CA SER A 76 -3.75 6.95 5.32
C SER A 76 -5.15 6.36 5.53
N ALA A 77 -5.54 6.16 6.78
CA ALA A 77 -6.91 5.75 7.09
C ALA A 77 -7.94 6.74 6.52
N VAL A 78 -7.57 8.02 6.34
CA VAL A 78 -8.40 9.05 5.67
C VAL A 78 -8.57 8.76 4.19
N GLU A 79 -7.51 8.36 3.49
CA GLU A 79 -7.62 8.00 2.07
C GLU A 79 -8.45 6.75 1.88
N ALA A 80 -8.27 5.75 2.74
CA ALA A 80 -9.09 4.55 2.76
C ALA A 80 -10.57 4.91 3.01
N GLN A 81 -10.87 5.73 4.01
CA GLN A 81 -12.23 6.20 4.29
C GLN A 81 -12.81 7.05 3.15
N SER A 82 -12.03 7.93 2.55
CA SER A 82 -12.47 8.80 1.45
C SER A 82 -12.76 8.03 0.17
N SER A 83 -12.15 6.87 0.00
CA SER A 83 -12.42 5.96 -1.12
C SER A 83 -13.66 5.09 -0.90
N LEU A 84 -14.05 4.87 0.37
CA LEU A 84 -15.12 3.97 0.78
C LEU A 84 -16.43 4.69 1.06
N GLY A 85 -16.35 5.87 1.70
CA GLY A 85 -17.51 6.62 2.19
C GLY A 85 -17.87 7.85 1.35
N PRO A 86 -18.96 8.56 1.72
CA PRO A 86 -19.37 9.78 1.05
C PRO A 86 -18.35 10.90 1.31
N ARG A 87 -17.65 11.33 0.27
CA ARG A 87 -16.68 12.45 0.31
C ARG A 87 -17.28 13.74 0.90
N GLN A 88 -18.58 13.95 0.73
CA GLN A 88 -19.31 15.09 1.25
C GLN A 88 -19.22 15.19 2.77
N ALA A 89 -19.38 14.07 3.49
CA ALA A 89 -19.32 14.06 4.96
C ALA A 89 -17.95 14.54 5.50
N ARG A 90 -16.85 14.13 4.84
CA ARG A 90 -15.50 14.59 5.20
C ARG A 90 -15.29 16.06 4.88
N ASN A 91 -15.80 16.53 3.74
CA ASN A 91 -15.73 17.95 3.37
C ASN A 91 -16.51 18.83 4.37
N ASP A 92 -17.73 18.43 4.73
CA ASP A 92 -18.55 19.15 5.69
C ASP A 92 -17.92 19.17 7.08
N TYR A 93 -17.28 18.08 7.49
CA TYR A 93 -16.50 17.99 8.71
C TYR A 93 -15.31 18.96 8.68
N ASN A 94 -14.53 18.96 7.61
CA ASN A 94 -13.39 19.86 7.46
C ASN A 94 -13.82 21.34 7.49
N HIS A 95 -14.86 21.71 6.75
CA HIS A 95 -15.37 23.08 6.70
C HIS A 95 -15.85 23.59 8.08
N ARG A 96 -16.59 22.78 8.82
CA ARG A 96 -17.04 23.13 10.17
C ARG A 96 -15.87 23.40 11.12
N ASN A 97 -14.87 22.51 11.10
CA ASN A 97 -13.73 22.61 12.01
C ASN A 97 -12.83 23.80 11.67
N VAL A 98 -12.57 24.04 10.37
CA VAL A 98 -11.85 25.22 9.90
C VAL A 98 -12.55 26.50 10.38
N SER A 99 -13.86 26.64 10.16
CA SER A 99 -14.61 27.83 10.61
C SER A 99 -14.54 28.00 12.12
N GLN A 100 -14.73 26.94 12.89
CA GLN A 100 -14.71 26.99 14.34
C GLN A 100 -13.35 27.43 14.90
N VAL A 101 -12.25 26.93 14.35
CA VAL A 101 -10.89 27.29 14.80
C VAL A 101 -10.54 28.72 14.41
N LEU A 102 -10.94 29.16 13.23
CA LEU A 102 -10.71 30.53 12.76
C LEU A 102 -11.51 31.56 13.55
N ASP A 103 -12.72 31.20 14.01
CA ASP A 103 -13.57 32.07 14.79
C ASP A 103 -13.09 32.21 16.26
N LYS A 104 -12.63 31.08 16.84
CA LYS A 104 -12.24 31.06 18.27
C LYS A 104 -10.76 31.33 18.50
N HIS A 105 -9.91 31.15 17.49
CA HIS A 105 -8.45 31.20 17.58
C HIS A 105 -7.86 30.18 18.60
N GLU A 106 -8.56 29.09 18.84
CA GLU A 106 -8.18 28.05 19.78
C GLU A 106 -7.95 26.73 19.05
N ALA A 107 -7.03 25.94 19.58
CA ALA A 107 -6.81 24.57 19.05
C ALA A 107 -8.04 23.69 19.36
N LEU A 108 -8.37 22.83 18.41
CA LEU A 108 -9.54 21.96 18.48
C LEU A 108 -9.14 20.52 18.17
N GLU A 109 -9.55 19.57 19.01
CA GLU A 109 -9.56 18.15 18.71
C GLU A 109 -10.96 17.75 18.27
N THR A 110 -11.06 17.02 17.16
CA THR A 110 -12.35 16.53 16.65
C THR A 110 -12.24 15.09 16.21
N GLU A 111 -13.39 14.41 16.24
CA GLU A 111 -13.50 13.00 15.87
C GLU A 111 -14.40 12.84 14.63
N LEU A 112 -13.98 11.95 13.73
CA LEU A 112 -14.82 11.45 12.64
C LEU A 112 -14.59 9.95 12.45
N ASN A 113 -15.65 9.15 12.65
CA ASN A 113 -15.64 7.69 12.47
C ASN A 113 -14.56 6.95 13.29
N GLY A 114 -14.30 7.42 14.52
CA GLY A 114 -13.31 6.84 15.44
C GLY A 114 -11.88 7.32 15.23
N PHE A 115 -11.64 8.24 14.30
CA PHE A 115 -10.36 8.89 14.10
C PHE A 115 -10.41 10.35 14.55
N HIS A 116 -9.32 10.80 15.12
CA HIS A 116 -9.18 12.15 15.63
C HIS A 116 -8.26 12.97 14.74
N ASP A 117 -8.61 14.26 14.61
CA ASP A 117 -7.79 15.28 13.97
C ASP A 117 -7.56 16.44 14.95
N LEU A 118 -6.35 17.01 14.94
CA LEU A 118 -6.01 18.25 15.65
C LEU A 118 -5.96 19.41 14.67
N TRP A 119 -6.64 20.48 15.03
CA TRP A 119 -6.74 21.72 14.28
C TRP A 119 -6.10 22.83 15.13
N VAL A 120 -4.98 23.39 14.68
CA VAL A 120 -4.21 24.37 15.47
C VAL A 120 -4.09 25.65 14.68
N PRO A 121 -4.62 26.81 15.20
CA PRO A 121 -4.56 28.07 14.50
C PRO A 121 -3.14 28.62 14.44
N ILE A 122 -2.78 29.23 13.31
CA ILE A 122 -1.56 30.01 13.15
C ILE A 122 -1.94 31.48 13.31
N VAL A 123 -1.70 32.03 14.50
CA VAL A 123 -2.12 33.38 14.85
C VAL A 123 -0.94 34.34 14.71
N SER A 124 -1.06 35.33 13.80
CA SER A 124 -0.10 36.42 13.62
C SER A 124 -0.77 37.76 14.04
N GLY A 125 -0.41 38.26 15.20
CA GLY A 125 -1.09 39.43 15.80
C GLY A 125 -2.55 39.11 16.16
N ALA A 126 -3.49 39.85 15.59
CA ALA A 126 -4.94 39.65 15.77
C ALA A 126 -5.57 38.79 14.65
N ARG A 127 -4.78 38.30 13.69
CA ARG A 127 -5.27 37.57 12.51
C ARG A 127 -4.93 36.09 12.59
N CYS A 128 -5.87 35.26 12.16
CA CYS A 128 -5.70 33.84 11.95
C CYS A 128 -6.11 33.53 10.49
N ASP A 129 -5.14 33.45 9.61
CA ASP A 129 -5.39 33.24 8.18
C ASP A 129 -5.09 31.80 7.76
N ASN A 130 -4.35 31.05 8.57
CA ASN A 130 -3.97 29.68 8.31
C ASN A 130 -4.06 28.84 9.57
N LEU A 131 -4.15 27.54 9.41
CA LEU A 131 -4.13 26.58 10.50
C LEU A 131 -3.35 25.32 10.11
N LEU A 132 -2.78 24.66 11.10
CA LEU A 132 -2.24 23.30 10.99
C LEU A 132 -3.34 22.30 11.26
N VAL A 133 -3.41 21.27 10.42
CA VAL A 133 -4.27 20.11 10.63
C VAL A 133 -3.39 18.89 10.71
N SER A 134 -3.48 18.16 11.81
CA SER A 134 -2.71 16.94 11.99
C SER A 134 -3.62 15.78 12.41
N GLY A 135 -3.55 14.70 11.65
CA GLY A 135 -4.36 13.50 11.77
C GLY A 135 -4.38 12.73 10.46
N PRO A 136 -5.01 11.54 10.44
CA PRO A 136 -5.73 10.93 11.54
C PRO A 136 -4.83 10.25 12.57
N PHE A 137 -5.28 10.27 13.81
CA PHE A 137 -4.74 9.41 14.87
C PHE A 137 -5.90 8.78 15.65
N SER A 138 -5.61 7.82 16.50
CA SER A 138 -6.59 7.15 17.35
C SER A 138 -6.27 7.38 18.82
N ARG A 139 -7.29 7.41 19.68
CA ARG A 139 -7.13 7.56 21.14
C ARG A 139 -6.88 6.22 21.84
N ARG A 140 -7.22 5.13 21.19
CA ARG A 140 -7.05 3.77 21.66
C ARG A 140 -6.75 2.82 20.50
N PRO A 141 -6.10 1.67 20.77
CA PRO A 141 -5.93 0.64 19.76
C PRO A 141 -7.28 0.17 19.21
N TRP A 142 -7.33 -0.09 17.92
CA TRP A 142 -8.51 -0.61 17.25
C TRP A 142 -8.61 -2.12 17.46
N SER A 143 -9.79 -2.59 17.86
CA SER A 143 -10.14 -4.01 17.85
C SER A 143 -10.67 -4.43 16.48
N ALA A 144 -10.66 -5.73 16.20
CA ALA A 144 -11.26 -6.28 15.00
C ALA A 144 -12.76 -5.92 14.87
N ASP A 145 -13.48 -5.87 16.00
CA ASP A 145 -14.89 -5.47 16.03
C ASP A 145 -15.09 -3.97 15.75
N ASP A 146 -14.18 -3.11 16.21
CA ASP A 146 -14.22 -1.69 15.87
C ASP A 146 -14.04 -1.50 14.36
N ILE A 147 -13.09 -2.22 13.75
CA ILE A 147 -12.84 -2.19 12.32
C ILE A 147 -14.07 -2.66 11.53
N ARG A 148 -14.69 -3.77 11.93
CA ARG A 148 -15.91 -4.27 11.29
C ARG A 148 -17.08 -3.29 11.40
N ARG A 149 -17.24 -2.65 12.56
CA ARG A 149 -18.28 -1.61 12.76
C ARG A 149 -18.04 -0.39 11.88
N SER A 150 -16.81 0.12 11.88
CA SER A 150 -16.45 1.27 11.07
C SER A 150 -16.62 1.00 9.57
N TRP A 151 -16.26 -0.19 9.09
CA TRP A 151 -16.53 -0.61 7.72
C TRP A 151 -18.02 -0.55 7.36
N ARG A 152 -18.89 -1.12 8.22
CA ARG A 152 -20.35 -1.06 8.00
C ARG A 152 -20.88 0.36 7.97
N THR A 153 -20.38 1.21 8.85
CA THR A 153 -20.78 2.63 8.89
C THR A 153 -20.40 3.36 7.62
N LEU A 154 -19.21 3.08 7.08
CA LEU A 154 -18.69 3.76 5.90
C LEU A 154 -19.30 3.26 4.58
N THR A 155 -19.52 1.97 4.47
CA THR A 155 -19.92 1.34 3.19
C THR A 155 -21.40 0.94 3.15
N GLY A 156 -22.05 0.79 4.30
CA GLY A 156 -23.37 0.19 4.41
C GLY A 156 -23.37 -1.34 4.21
N GLU A 157 -22.20 -1.96 4.00
CA GLU A 157 -22.04 -3.36 3.67
C GLU A 157 -21.50 -4.17 4.86
N ASN A 158 -21.86 -5.44 4.96
CA ASN A 158 -21.19 -6.35 5.87
C ASN A 158 -19.76 -6.64 5.33
N PRO A 159 -18.75 -6.68 6.21
CA PRO A 159 -17.41 -7.01 5.77
C PRO A 159 -17.35 -8.44 5.26
N VAL A 160 -16.84 -8.60 4.04
CA VAL A 160 -16.51 -9.92 3.50
C VAL A 160 -15.10 -10.25 3.99
N THR A 161 -14.97 -11.31 4.75
CA THR A 161 -13.77 -11.68 5.55
C THR A 161 -12.47 -11.71 4.75
N ARG A 162 -12.52 -11.98 3.45
CA ARG A 162 -11.34 -12.04 2.57
C ARG A 162 -11.41 -11.07 1.38
N SER A 163 -12.17 -10.00 1.50
CA SER A 163 -12.16 -8.95 0.49
C SER A 163 -10.87 -8.13 0.58
N ALA A 164 -10.11 -8.04 -0.51
CA ALA A 164 -8.89 -7.22 -0.58
C ALA A 164 -9.17 -5.78 -0.12
N ARG A 165 -10.28 -5.19 -0.56
CA ARG A 165 -10.72 -3.84 -0.17
C ARG A 165 -10.93 -3.69 1.33
N PHE A 166 -11.54 -4.70 1.99
CA PHE A 166 -11.73 -4.70 3.44
C PHE A 166 -10.42 -4.88 4.19
N LEU A 167 -9.54 -5.76 3.70
CA LEU A 167 -8.24 -6.01 4.31
C LEU A 167 -7.30 -4.78 4.21
N ASP A 168 -7.31 -4.07 3.09
CA ASP A 168 -6.54 -2.83 2.92
C ASP A 168 -7.04 -1.73 3.85
N TYR A 169 -8.35 -1.64 4.02
CA TYR A 169 -8.95 -0.75 5.02
C TYR A 169 -8.51 -1.15 6.44
N ALA A 170 -8.60 -2.43 6.80
CA ALA A 170 -8.22 -2.93 8.12
C ALA A 170 -6.73 -2.65 8.43
N ARG A 171 -5.83 -2.87 7.45
CA ARG A 171 -4.41 -2.54 7.56
C ARG A 171 -4.19 -1.06 7.82
N SER A 172 -4.86 -0.20 7.06
CA SER A 172 -4.74 1.26 7.21
C SER A 172 -5.20 1.72 8.58
N VAL A 173 -6.29 1.14 9.10
CA VAL A 173 -6.83 1.43 10.43
C VAL A 173 -5.88 0.98 11.53
N LEU A 174 -5.40 -0.26 11.46
CA LEU A 174 -4.50 -0.83 12.48
C LEU A 174 -3.16 -0.09 12.56
N ARG A 175 -2.67 0.44 11.44
CA ARG A 175 -1.43 1.23 11.37
C ARG A 175 -1.58 2.68 11.78
N THR A 176 -2.81 3.14 12.06
CA THR A 176 -3.05 4.49 12.52
C THR A 176 -2.40 4.69 13.90
N GLN A 177 -1.64 5.79 14.04
CA GLN A 177 -0.96 6.13 15.28
C GLN A 177 -1.96 6.21 16.44
N VAL A 178 -1.64 5.57 17.55
CA VAL A 178 -2.39 5.69 18.80
C VAL A 178 -1.70 6.71 19.70
N LEU A 179 -2.45 7.71 20.15
CA LEU A 179 -2.00 8.71 21.11
C LEU A 179 -2.89 8.66 22.35
N GLY A 180 -2.31 8.23 23.47
CA GLY A 180 -2.96 8.34 24.79
C GLY A 180 -3.03 9.78 25.27
N ASP A 181 -3.55 10.02 26.47
CA ASP A 181 -3.76 11.39 26.97
C ASP A 181 -2.43 12.15 27.14
N GLU A 182 -1.40 11.49 27.62
CA GLU A 182 -0.08 12.09 27.82
C GLU A 182 0.61 12.40 26.47
N GLU A 183 0.60 11.45 25.55
CA GLU A 183 1.18 11.64 24.22
C GLU A 183 0.43 12.73 23.45
N LEU A 184 -0.89 12.77 23.54
CA LEU A 184 -1.69 13.79 22.89
C LEU A 184 -1.39 15.19 23.44
N ALA A 185 -1.28 15.35 24.75
CA ALA A 185 -0.95 16.63 25.36
C ALA A 185 0.42 17.14 24.85
N LYS A 186 1.43 16.26 24.81
CA LYS A 186 2.76 16.59 24.23
C LYS A 186 2.66 16.93 22.75
N PHE A 187 1.78 16.25 22.03
CA PHE A 187 1.58 16.49 20.61
C PHE A 187 0.88 17.81 20.31
N GLN A 188 -0.10 18.17 21.12
CA GLN A 188 -0.76 19.48 21.07
C GLN A 188 0.21 20.62 21.35
N ASP A 189 1.03 20.49 22.40
CA ASP A 189 2.09 21.45 22.72
C ASP A 189 3.10 21.59 21.59
N PHE A 190 3.49 20.48 20.98
CA PHE A 190 4.37 20.47 19.82
C PHE A 190 3.77 21.25 18.64
N LEU A 191 2.52 20.97 18.27
CA LEU A 191 1.85 21.64 17.15
C LEU A 191 1.63 23.14 17.45
N ARG A 192 1.36 23.51 18.71
CA ARG A 192 1.22 24.89 19.13
C ARG A 192 2.53 25.67 18.93
N VAL A 193 3.66 25.16 19.46
CA VAL A 193 4.98 25.76 19.27
C VAL A 193 5.31 25.86 17.78
N PHE A 194 4.94 24.86 17.00
CA PHE A 194 5.15 24.85 15.57
C PHE A 194 4.30 25.92 14.85
N ALA A 195 3.05 26.11 15.24
CA ALA A 195 2.18 27.17 14.73
C ALA A 195 2.74 28.57 15.07
N GLU A 196 3.29 28.77 16.27
CA GLU A 196 3.95 30.01 16.70
C GLU A 196 5.20 30.34 15.86
N LEU A 197 6.01 29.30 15.54
CA LEU A 197 7.15 29.46 14.61
C LEU A 197 6.70 29.90 13.22
N LEU A 198 5.65 29.29 12.69
CA LEU A 198 5.10 29.67 11.39
C LEU A 198 4.50 31.08 11.40
N ALA A 199 3.97 31.53 12.53
CA ALA A 199 3.47 32.88 12.73
C ALA A 199 4.57 33.98 12.76
N GLY A 200 5.85 33.58 12.81
CA GLY A 200 6.98 34.51 12.70
C GLY A 200 7.41 35.19 14.00
N ARG A 201 7.13 34.63 15.16
CA ARG A 201 7.58 35.11 16.45
C ARG A 201 9.04 34.74 16.70
N GLY A 202 9.98 35.57 16.21
CA GLY A 202 11.40 35.22 16.01
C GLY A 202 12.30 35.10 17.25
N GLU A 203 11.93 35.60 18.46
CA GLU A 203 12.73 35.35 19.66
C GLU A 203 12.60 33.90 20.18
N GLU A 204 11.62 33.21 19.72
CA GLU A 204 11.27 31.84 20.14
C GLU A 204 11.99 30.75 19.38
N GLN A 205 12.79 31.06 18.33
CA GLN A 205 13.43 30.04 17.49
C GLN A 205 14.36 29.11 18.28
N LYS A 206 15.17 29.63 19.21
CA LYS A 206 16.05 28.81 20.06
C LYS A 206 15.26 27.98 21.10
N HIS A 207 14.11 28.50 21.54
CA HIS A 207 13.22 27.77 22.43
C HIS A 207 12.54 26.63 21.66
N ALA A 208 12.07 26.92 20.48
CA ALA A 208 11.44 25.97 19.59
C ALA A 208 12.41 24.86 19.14
N GLU A 209 13.68 25.16 18.87
CA GLU A 209 14.70 24.15 18.56
C GLU A 209 14.92 23.20 19.74
N ARG A 210 15.01 23.72 20.96
CA ARG A 210 15.14 22.87 22.17
C ARG A 210 13.92 22.02 22.43
N PHE A 211 12.73 22.62 22.30
CA PHE A 211 11.46 21.93 22.44
C PHE A 211 11.32 20.84 21.35
N TRP A 212 11.72 21.16 20.13
CA TRP A 212 11.77 20.23 19.01
C TRP A 212 12.63 18.99 19.30
N HIS A 213 13.85 19.20 19.78
CA HIS A 213 14.73 18.08 20.15
C HIS A 213 14.16 17.25 21.30
N GLN A 214 13.46 17.87 22.23
CA GLN A 214 12.79 17.13 23.31
C GLN A 214 11.62 16.32 22.77
N ALA A 215 10.71 16.95 22.02
CA ALA A 215 9.57 16.27 21.41
C ALA A 215 10.02 15.10 20.52
N ARG A 216 11.07 15.31 19.70
CA ARG A 216 11.66 14.25 18.88
C ARG A 216 12.12 13.06 19.72
N ARG A 217 12.77 13.30 20.85
CA ARG A 217 13.19 12.22 21.77
C ARG A 217 12.01 11.48 22.37
N ASP A 218 11.01 12.21 22.83
CA ASP A 218 9.84 11.63 23.49
C ASP A 218 9.02 10.77 22.52
N PHE A 219 8.70 11.32 21.34
CA PHE A 219 7.92 10.59 20.33
C PHE A 219 8.71 9.45 19.68
N SER A 220 10.04 9.56 19.59
CA SER A 220 10.87 8.49 19.07
C SER A 220 10.85 7.22 19.93
N ARG A 221 10.37 7.32 21.17
CA ARG A 221 10.21 6.19 22.09
C ARG A 221 8.87 5.46 21.94
N LEU A 222 7.93 6.00 21.18
CA LEU A 222 6.66 5.31 20.93
C LEU A 222 6.92 3.97 20.20
N PRO A 223 6.17 2.91 20.54
CA PRO A 223 6.37 1.59 19.92
C PRO A 223 6.30 1.61 18.39
N SER A 224 5.32 2.31 17.81
CA SER A 224 5.18 2.47 16.36
C SER A 224 6.41 3.16 15.73
N ALA A 225 6.93 4.23 16.37
CA ALA A 225 8.12 4.92 15.91
C ALA A 225 9.38 4.02 15.98
N GLN A 226 9.50 3.19 17.01
CA GLN A 226 10.60 2.23 17.14
C GLN A 226 10.54 1.16 16.04
N LEU A 227 9.37 0.60 15.78
CA LEU A 227 9.16 -0.37 14.70
C LEU A 227 9.52 0.23 13.32
N ARG A 228 9.19 1.50 13.08
CA ARG A 228 9.53 2.19 11.84
C ARG A 228 11.02 2.44 11.71
N LYS A 229 11.69 2.92 12.76
CA LYS A 229 13.15 3.08 12.75
C LYS A 229 13.86 1.78 12.41
N GLY A 230 13.47 0.69 13.07
CA GLY A 230 13.99 -0.64 12.77
C GLY A 230 13.76 -1.05 11.33
N ALA A 231 12.57 -0.79 10.78
CA ALA A 231 12.26 -1.09 9.37
C ALA A 231 13.16 -0.31 8.40
N LEU A 232 13.43 0.98 8.67
CA LEU A 232 14.34 1.78 7.85
C LEU A 232 15.78 1.24 7.85
N LEU A 233 16.24 0.63 8.94
CA LEU A 233 17.58 0.03 9.01
C LEU A 233 17.75 -1.20 8.11
N VAL A 234 16.66 -1.89 7.80
CA VAL A 234 16.67 -3.07 6.93
C VAL A 234 16.15 -2.76 5.52
N ASP A 235 15.78 -1.51 5.23
CA ASP A 235 15.35 -1.08 3.89
C ASP A 235 16.58 -0.96 2.98
N PRO A 236 16.63 -1.67 1.84
CA PRO A 236 17.75 -1.61 0.91
C PRO A 236 17.92 -0.21 0.30
N VAL A 237 16.85 0.59 0.14
CA VAL A 237 16.93 1.95 -0.39
C VAL A 237 17.49 2.90 0.66
N ALA A 238 17.05 2.79 1.91
CA ALA A 238 17.60 3.58 3.01
C ALA A 238 19.07 3.21 3.28
N SER A 239 19.44 1.93 3.15
CA SER A 239 20.82 1.47 3.32
C SER A 239 21.79 2.07 2.28
N TRP A 240 21.29 2.41 1.08
CA TRP A 240 22.06 3.07 0.03
C TRP A 240 22.41 4.52 0.41
N THR A 241 21.47 5.27 0.98
CA THR A 241 21.70 6.63 1.49
C THR A 241 22.69 6.64 2.65
N TRP A 242 22.79 5.57 3.42
CA TRP A 242 23.81 5.39 4.45
C TRP A 242 25.21 5.19 3.89
N ALA A 243 25.35 4.47 2.78
CA ALA A 243 26.63 4.24 2.11
C ALA A 243 27.20 5.53 1.50
N GLU A 244 26.35 6.49 1.12
CA GLU A 244 26.73 7.76 0.52
C GLU A 244 27.06 8.88 1.54
N GLY A 245 27.06 8.57 2.85
CA GLY A 245 27.46 9.53 3.89
C GLY A 245 26.39 10.55 4.29
N LEU A 246 25.15 10.36 3.89
CA LEU A 246 24.01 11.05 4.49
C LEU A 246 23.84 10.48 5.89
N ARG A 247 24.12 11.30 6.91
CA ARG A 247 24.23 10.97 8.34
C ARG A 247 23.50 9.69 8.75
N PRO A 248 24.22 8.63 9.09
CA PRO A 248 23.64 7.48 9.75
C PRO A 248 23.08 7.93 11.10
N TRP A 249 21.94 7.38 11.50
CA TRP A 249 21.55 7.45 12.90
C TRP A 249 22.65 6.77 13.71
N ASP A 250 23.14 7.45 14.73
CA ASP A 250 24.03 6.82 15.68
C ASP A 250 23.23 5.91 16.65
N ALA A 251 23.94 5.13 17.43
CA ALA A 251 23.30 4.21 18.38
C ALA A 251 22.45 4.95 19.42
N GLU A 252 22.85 6.17 19.81
CA GLU A 252 22.14 7.02 20.75
C GLU A 252 20.79 7.50 20.18
N GLU A 253 20.75 7.95 18.92
CA GLU A 253 19.51 8.33 18.24
C GLU A 253 18.54 7.15 18.05
N LEU A 254 19.07 5.95 17.92
CA LEU A 254 18.29 4.72 17.87
C LEU A 254 17.83 4.25 19.25
N GLY A 255 18.43 4.78 20.33
CA GLY A 255 18.14 4.39 21.70
C GLY A 255 18.74 3.02 22.08
N ILE A 256 19.87 2.65 21.47
CA ILE A 256 20.61 1.41 21.71
C ILE A 256 22.07 1.72 22.02
N GLU A 257 22.76 0.81 22.72
CA GLU A 257 24.17 1.00 23.10
C GLU A 257 25.16 0.76 21.96
N ALA A 258 24.80 -0.12 21.03
CA ALA A 258 25.64 -0.46 19.88
C ALA A 258 24.79 -0.80 18.66
N LEU A 259 25.29 -0.48 17.46
CA LEU A 259 24.60 -0.73 16.19
C LEU A 259 24.39 -2.25 15.98
N PRO A 260 23.24 -2.67 15.44
CA PRO A 260 22.92 -4.06 15.21
C PRO A 260 23.92 -4.72 14.24
N THR A 261 24.19 -6.01 14.47
CA THR A 261 25.04 -6.84 13.62
C THR A 261 24.34 -8.10 13.10
N HIS A 262 23.18 -8.42 13.64
CA HIS A 262 22.39 -9.60 13.25
C HIS A 262 20.90 -9.25 13.24
N VAL A 263 20.16 -9.97 12.43
CA VAL A 263 18.70 -9.90 12.40
C VAL A 263 18.12 -11.27 12.73
N LEU A 264 17.11 -11.28 13.60
CA LEU A 264 16.28 -12.43 13.91
C LEU A 264 14.87 -12.15 13.36
N ALA A 265 14.35 -12.98 12.49
CA ALA A 265 12.96 -12.97 12.09
C ALA A 265 12.14 -13.85 13.03
N VAL A 266 11.05 -13.31 13.57
CA VAL A 266 10.19 -13.97 14.53
C VAL A 266 8.76 -14.02 14.02
N LEU A 267 8.23 -15.22 13.87
CA LEU A 267 6.84 -15.47 13.50
C LEU A 267 6.13 -16.18 14.67
N PRO A 268 5.02 -15.64 15.20
CA PRO A 268 4.21 -16.37 16.17
C PRO A 268 3.55 -17.57 15.49
N ALA A 269 3.54 -18.74 16.17
CA ALA A 269 2.74 -19.86 15.70
C ALA A 269 1.26 -19.54 15.92
N HIS A 270 0.52 -19.38 14.85
CA HIS A 270 -0.91 -19.18 14.94
C HIS A 270 -1.64 -20.53 15.04
N PRO A 271 -2.69 -20.65 15.88
CA PRO A 271 -3.61 -21.78 15.77
C PRO A 271 -4.23 -21.77 14.38
N SER A 272 -4.55 -22.94 13.87
CA SER A 272 -5.02 -23.18 12.48
C SER A 272 -5.81 -22.01 11.88
N LEU A 273 -5.31 -21.43 10.79
CA LEU A 273 -5.90 -20.31 10.04
C LEU A 273 -7.34 -20.56 9.57
N ALA A 274 -7.81 -21.81 9.59
CA ALA A 274 -9.18 -22.18 9.20
C ALA A 274 -10.26 -21.74 10.19
N ALA A 275 -9.91 -21.37 11.43
CA ALA A 275 -10.86 -21.04 12.49
C ALA A 275 -10.90 -19.54 12.86
N GLU A 276 -9.95 -18.74 12.38
CA GLU A 276 -9.81 -17.31 12.75
C GLU A 276 -10.16 -16.41 11.57
N GLU A 277 -10.95 -15.36 11.82
CA GLU A 277 -11.20 -14.35 10.81
C GLU A 277 -9.92 -13.55 10.53
N THR A 278 -9.67 -13.24 9.26
CA THR A 278 -8.44 -12.58 8.80
C THR A 278 -8.16 -11.24 9.49
N VAL A 279 -9.21 -10.48 9.83
CA VAL A 279 -9.05 -9.20 10.55
C VAL A 279 -8.60 -9.40 12.00
N ASP A 280 -9.00 -10.49 12.65
CA ASP A 280 -8.55 -10.83 14.01
C ASP A 280 -7.07 -11.21 14.00
N LEU A 281 -6.64 -11.92 12.97
CA LEU A 281 -5.22 -12.23 12.76
C LEU A 281 -4.40 -10.95 12.57
N LEU A 282 -4.85 -10.01 11.72
CA LEU A 282 -4.19 -8.72 11.54
C LEU A 282 -4.08 -7.93 12.84
N ALA A 283 -5.16 -7.83 13.61
CA ALA A 283 -5.17 -7.11 14.88
C ALA A 283 -4.25 -7.78 15.93
N ARG A 284 -4.21 -9.11 15.94
CA ARG A 284 -3.31 -9.88 16.81
C ARG A 284 -1.84 -9.68 16.42
N THR A 285 -1.53 -9.69 15.14
CA THR A 285 -0.17 -9.45 14.64
C THR A 285 0.31 -8.04 14.94
N GLU A 286 -0.55 -7.04 14.76
CA GLU A 286 -0.22 -5.65 15.12
C GLU A 286 0.10 -5.54 16.61
N ARG A 287 -0.73 -6.12 17.48
CA ARG A 287 -0.47 -6.19 18.91
C ARG A 287 0.85 -6.90 19.22
N PHE A 288 1.12 -8.03 18.57
CA PHE A 288 2.37 -8.77 18.71
C PHE A 288 3.59 -7.91 18.36
N GLN A 289 3.54 -7.17 17.25
CA GLN A 289 4.61 -6.27 16.82
C GLN A 289 4.87 -5.16 17.83
N LEU A 290 3.81 -4.54 18.36
CA LEU A 290 3.91 -3.48 19.37
C LEU A 290 4.50 -4.00 20.69
N GLU A 291 4.07 -5.18 21.16
CA GLU A 291 4.60 -5.79 22.39
C GLU A 291 6.05 -6.27 22.22
N CYS A 292 6.47 -6.68 21.03
CA CYS A 292 7.87 -7.02 20.75
C CYS A 292 8.83 -5.83 20.85
N VAL A 293 8.35 -4.59 20.79
CA VAL A 293 9.18 -3.40 21.07
C VAL A 293 9.58 -3.40 22.56
N GLN A 294 8.67 -3.78 23.45
CA GLN A 294 8.99 -3.90 24.87
C GLN A 294 10.04 -4.99 25.11
N LEU A 295 9.85 -6.15 24.49
CA LEU A 295 10.86 -7.22 24.53
C LEU A 295 12.23 -6.74 24.00
N ALA A 296 12.26 -6.00 22.90
CA ALA A 296 13.51 -5.48 22.34
C ALA A 296 14.25 -4.58 23.32
N ARG A 297 13.54 -3.79 24.14
CA ARG A 297 14.13 -2.95 25.20
C ARG A 297 14.74 -3.74 26.35
N GLU A 298 14.24 -4.95 26.60
CA GLU A 298 14.77 -5.86 27.63
C GLU A 298 16.00 -6.64 27.14
N LEU A 299 16.22 -6.66 25.82
CA LEU A 299 17.36 -7.34 25.20
C LEU A 299 18.51 -6.35 24.94
N PRO A 300 19.76 -6.72 25.27
CA PRO A 300 20.91 -5.82 25.10
C PRO A 300 21.06 -5.37 23.64
N SER A 301 21.12 -4.05 23.42
CA SER A 301 21.34 -3.42 22.11
C SER A 301 20.47 -4.04 21.00
N THR A 302 19.17 -4.12 21.26
CA THR A 302 18.21 -4.74 20.35
C THR A 302 17.09 -3.75 20.00
N MET A 303 16.68 -3.75 18.73
CA MET A 303 15.54 -3.01 18.20
C MET A 303 14.55 -3.96 17.56
N ALA A 304 13.28 -3.54 17.52
CA ALA A 304 12.25 -4.22 16.75
C ALA A 304 11.95 -3.48 15.43
N ALA A 305 11.64 -4.24 14.40
CA ALA A 305 11.13 -3.75 13.12
C ALA A 305 9.95 -4.60 12.67
N ARG A 306 9.02 -4.01 11.92
CA ARG A 306 7.90 -4.78 11.35
C ARG A 306 8.40 -5.77 10.30
N LEU A 307 7.88 -6.98 10.36
CA LEU A 307 7.95 -7.93 9.26
C LEU A 307 6.56 -8.01 8.64
N GLU A 308 6.23 -7.00 7.83
CA GLU A 308 4.90 -6.80 7.21
C GLU A 308 3.72 -7.03 8.19
N ASP A 309 2.71 -7.80 7.79
CA ASP A 309 1.55 -8.17 8.61
C ASP A 309 1.71 -9.54 9.27
N THR A 310 2.95 -10.05 9.41
CA THR A 310 3.19 -11.46 9.79
C THR A 310 3.94 -11.65 11.09
N GLY A 311 4.91 -10.79 11.37
CA GLY A 311 5.81 -10.99 12.50
C GLY A 311 6.66 -9.77 12.80
N VAL A 312 7.81 -10.00 13.40
CA VAL A 312 8.76 -8.96 13.78
C VAL A 312 10.18 -9.35 13.40
N LEU A 313 10.98 -8.36 13.03
CA LEU A 313 12.43 -8.48 12.94
C LEU A 313 13.04 -7.89 14.22
N LEU A 314 13.91 -8.63 14.88
CA LEU A 314 14.72 -8.14 15.98
C LEU A 314 16.13 -7.92 15.51
N LEU A 315 16.54 -6.65 15.45
CA LEU A 315 17.87 -6.22 15.05
C LEU A 315 18.72 -6.12 16.30
N THR A 316 19.74 -6.95 16.42
CA THR A 316 20.48 -7.12 17.67
C THR A 316 21.99 -7.01 17.47
N HIS A 317 22.69 -6.43 18.45
CA HIS A 317 24.14 -6.38 18.47
C HIS A 317 24.71 -7.63 19.13
N VAL A 318 25.60 -8.33 18.43
CA VAL A 318 26.47 -9.35 18.99
C VAL A 318 27.91 -8.99 18.63
N SER A 319 28.77 -8.87 19.62
CA SER A 319 30.13 -8.38 19.40
C SER A 319 30.89 -9.19 18.34
N PRO A 320 31.42 -8.54 17.31
CA PRO A 320 32.21 -9.22 16.27
C PRO A 320 33.54 -9.79 16.81
N ARG A 321 33.96 -9.38 18.01
CA ARG A 321 35.19 -9.88 18.68
C ARG A 321 35.02 -11.30 19.22
N LEU A 322 33.79 -11.78 19.36
CA LEU A 322 33.50 -13.14 19.83
C LEU A 322 33.78 -14.17 18.72
N SER A 323 34.20 -15.36 19.13
CA SER A 323 34.32 -16.48 18.19
C SER A 323 32.96 -16.84 17.58
N PRO A 324 32.93 -17.45 16.37
CA PRO A 324 31.66 -17.89 15.75
C PRO A 324 30.79 -18.72 16.67
N THR A 325 31.40 -19.64 17.43
CA THR A 325 30.69 -20.49 18.41
C THR A 325 30.05 -19.67 19.53
N GLN A 326 30.79 -18.69 20.08
CA GLN A 326 30.28 -17.81 21.14
C GLN A 326 29.14 -16.92 20.63
N ARG A 327 29.29 -16.35 19.43
CA ARG A 327 28.20 -15.56 18.78
C ARG A 327 26.94 -16.39 18.62
N ARG A 328 27.09 -17.61 18.13
CA ARG A 328 25.97 -18.54 17.94
C ARG A 328 25.28 -18.89 19.27
N LEU A 329 26.05 -19.11 20.34
CA LEU A 329 25.52 -19.36 21.68
C LEU A 329 24.70 -18.18 22.21
N GLN A 330 25.21 -16.94 22.04
CA GLN A 330 24.48 -15.73 22.43
C GLN A 330 23.18 -15.54 21.63
N LEU A 331 23.23 -15.76 20.31
CA LEU A 331 22.05 -15.64 19.45
C LEU A 331 20.98 -16.69 19.83
N ARG A 332 21.40 -17.93 20.16
CA ARG A 332 20.51 -18.98 20.65
C ARG A 332 19.87 -18.59 21.98
N ALA A 333 20.62 -18.06 22.91
CA ALA A 333 20.10 -17.60 24.19
C ALA A 333 19.07 -16.48 24.05
N ARG A 334 19.30 -15.53 23.10
CA ARG A 334 18.32 -14.49 22.77
C ARG A 334 17.06 -15.08 22.14
N ALA A 335 17.20 -16.00 21.20
CA ALA A 335 16.06 -16.69 20.61
C ALA A 335 15.20 -17.41 21.66
N GLU A 336 15.83 -18.06 22.63
CA GLU A 336 15.14 -18.69 23.77
C GLU A 336 14.41 -17.68 24.66
N GLN A 337 14.99 -16.48 24.87
CA GLN A 337 14.31 -15.39 25.59
C GLN A 337 13.05 -14.93 24.81
N VAL A 338 13.18 -14.74 23.49
CA VAL A 338 12.05 -14.40 22.60
C VAL A 338 10.96 -15.47 22.68
N GLN A 339 11.31 -16.75 22.60
CA GLN A 339 10.34 -17.85 22.68
C GLN A 339 9.61 -17.87 24.01
N ARG A 340 10.33 -17.64 25.14
CA ARG A 340 9.71 -17.55 26.47
C ARG A 340 8.75 -16.37 26.58
N PHE A 341 9.12 -15.21 26.02
CA PHE A 341 8.27 -14.03 25.99
C PHE A 341 6.98 -14.30 25.19
N VAL A 342 7.10 -14.82 23.97
CA VAL A 342 5.95 -15.10 23.11
C VAL A 342 5.01 -16.11 23.77
N ARG A 343 5.55 -17.17 24.36
CA ARG A 343 4.75 -18.17 25.08
C ARG A 343 4.02 -17.58 26.29
N ARG A 344 4.65 -16.68 27.02
CA ARG A 344 4.06 -16.03 28.21
C ARG A 344 2.95 -15.07 27.85
N HIS A 345 3.17 -14.24 26.83
CA HIS A 345 2.26 -13.13 26.49
C HIS A 345 1.17 -13.52 25.47
N PHE A 346 1.46 -14.48 24.60
CA PHE A 346 0.55 -14.86 23.51
C PHE A 346 0.06 -16.32 23.61
N GLY A 347 0.56 -17.10 24.56
CA GLY A 347 0.17 -18.50 24.74
C GLY A 347 0.57 -19.42 23.57
N SER A 348 1.37 -18.94 22.63
CA SER A 348 1.77 -19.65 21.42
C SER A 348 3.28 -19.87 21.36
N ALA A 349 3.72 -20.81 20.53
CA ALA A 349 5.13 -20.94 20.18
C ALA A 349 5.56 -19.82 19.22
N ALA A 350 6.86 -19.63 19.06
CA ALA A 350 7.42 -18.76 18.02
C ALA A 350 8.40 -19.54 17.17
N PHE A 351 8.40 -19.26 15.87
CA PHE A 351 9.43 -19.68 14.93
C PHE A 351 10.45 -18.56 14.79
N ILE A 352 11.74 -18.88 14.82
CA ILE A 352 12.81 -17.88 14.78
C ILE A 352 13.84 -18.27 13.74
N GLY A 353 14.05 -17.39 12.77
CA GLY A 353 15.12 -17.49 11.80
C GLY A 353 16.22 -16.47 12.09
N ILE A 354 17.49 -16.87 11.97
CA ILE A 354 18.64 -16.03 12.25
C ILE A 354 19.48 -15.87 10.99
N GLY A 355 19.69 -14.61 10.55
CA GLY A 355 20.54 -14.26 9.43
C GLY A 355 22.03 -14.23 9.80
N GLU A 356 22.87 -14.12 8.79
CA GLU A 356 24.32 -13.97 8.91
C GLU A 356 24.73 -12.62 9.51
N THR A 357 25.98 -12.54 9.96
CA THR A 357 26.54 -11.31 10.51
C THR A 357 26.57 -10.21 9.45
N ALA A 358 26.02 -9.04 9.78
CA ALA A 358 26.20 -7.80 9.05
C ALA A 358 27.44 -7.08 9.60
N GLU A 359 28.44 -6.85 8.75
CA GLU A 359 29.65 -6.15 9.16
C GLU A 359 29.40 -4.63 9.28
N ARG A 360 28.47 -4.11 8.50
CA ARG A 360 28.08 -2.69 8.46
C ARG A 360 26.58 -2.58 8.46
N VAL A 361 26.05 -1.45 8.92
CA VAL A 361 24.62 -1.17 8.92
C VAL A 361 23.95 -1.37 7.54
N PRO A 362 24.55 -0.93 6.42
CA PRO A 362 24.00 -1.23 5.10
C PRO A 362 23.82 -2.72 4.78
N ASP A 363 24.56 -3.60 5.44
CA ASP A 363 24.48 -5.04 5.20
C ASP A 363 23.31 -5.70 5.99
N LEU A 364 22.66 -4.96 6.89
CA LEU A 364 21.52 -5.48 7.69
C LEU A 364 20.35 -5.94 6.82
N HIS A 365 20.11 -5.32 5.67
CA HIS A 365 19.06 -5.76 4.74
C HIS A 365 19.31 -7.18 4.21
N ARG A 366 20.59 -7.57 4.04
CA ARG A 366 20.97 -8.94 3.67
C ARG A 366 20.68 -9.89 4.83
N SER A 367 21.17 -9.57 6.05
CA SER A 367 20.90 -10.37 7.24
C SER A 367 19.40 -10.53 7.52
N ALA A 368 18.59 -9.50 7.25
CA ALA A 368 17.13 -9.56 7.36
C ALA A 368 16.52 -10.56 6.37
N ARG A 369 16.91 -10.53 5.09
CA ARG A 369 16.44 -11.50 4.08
C ARG A 369 16.81 -12.93 4.44
N GLU A 370 18.04 -13.13 4.91
CA GLU A 370 18.53 -14.44 5.37
C GLU A 370 17.75 -14.94 6.59
N ALA A 371 17.45 -14.05 7.54
CA ALA A 371 16.64 -14.38 8.72
C ALA A 371 15.21 -14.76 8.33
N VAL A 372 14.59 -14.01 7.40
CA VAL A 372 13.25 -14.33 6.88
C VAL A 372 13.25 -15.68 6.18
N PHE A 373 14.23 -15.95 5.32
CA PHE A 373 14.36 -17.27 4.72
C PHE A 373 14.48 -18.40 5.77
N ALA A 374 15.31 -18.20 6.79
CA ALA A 374 15.50 -19.18 7.85
C ALA A 374 14.23 -19.42 8.68
N VAL A 375 13.42 -18.38 8.97
CA VAL A 375 12.18 -18.54 9.73
C VAL A 375 11.09 -19.24 8.91
N GLU A 376 11.04 -19.06 7.61
CA GLU A 376 10.14 -19.81 6.71
C GLU A 376 10.48 -21.31 6.70
N LEU A 377 11.76 -21.64 6.71
CA LEU A 377 12.20 -23.02 6.88
C LEU A 377 11.80 -23.59 8.25
N CYS A 378 11.87 -22.79 9.32
CA CYS A 378 11.38 -23.19 10.64
C CYS A 378 9.92 -23.60 10.61
N VAL A 379 9.07 -22.75 10.00
CA VAL A 379 7.63 -23.04 9.86
C VAL A 379 7.38 -24.29 9.05
N HIS A 380 8.07 -24.42 7.91
CA HIS A 380 7.90 -25.58 7.03
C HIS A 380 8.32 -26.91 7.67
N ARG A 381 9.34 -26.88 8.55
CA ARG A 381 9.88 -28.07 9.21
C ARG A 381 9.35 -28.27 10.63
N GLU A 382 8.48 -27.37 11.08
CA GLU A 382 7.98 -27.32 12.46
C GLU A 382 9.12 -27.24 13.50
N GLN A 383 10.21 -26.56 13.15
CA GLN A 383 11.37 -26.37 14.02
C GLN A 383 11.34 -24.98 14.63
N PRO A 384 11.59 -24.83 15.95
CA PRO A 384 11.44 -23.53 16.61
C PRO A 384 12.57 -22.53 16.28
N LEU A 385 13.70 -22.99 15.75
CA LEU A 385 14.88 -22.16 15.48
C LEU A 385 15.70 -22.69 14.31
N CYS A 386 16.02 -21.85 13.35
CA CYS A 386 16.94 -22.11 12.24
C CYS A 386 17.98 -20.99 12.10
N PHE A 387 19.22 -21.38 11.84
CA PHE A 387 20.27 -20.45 11.41
C PHE A 387 20.44 -20.57 9.89
N TYR A 388 20.50 -19.43 9.21
CA TYR A 388 20.68 -19.40 7.76
C TYR A 388 21.98 -20.11 7.33
N ALA A 389 23.08 -19.91 8.08
CA ALA A 389 24.37 -20.56 7.86
C ALA A 389 24.26 -22.09 7.72
N ASP A 390 23.47 -22.73 8.59
CA ASP A 390 23.30 -24.19 8.58
C ASP A 390 22.64 -24.70 7.30
N GLU A 391 21.84 -23.86 6.66
CA GLU A 391 21.11 -24.22 5.45
C GLU A 391 21.95 -24.04 4.20
N VAL A 392 22.82 -23.05 4.18
CA VAL A 392 23.78 -22.83 3.08
C VAL A 392 24.79 -24.00 3.04
N ASP A 393 25.28 -24.44 4.19
CA ASP A 393 26.23 -25.53 4.29
C ASP A 393 25.65 -26.89 3.84
N LYS A 394 24.35 -27.14 4.09
CA LYS A 394 23.67 -28.39 3.70
C LYS A 394 23.39 -28.51 2.20
N HIS A 395 23.18 -27.41 1.52
CA HIS A 395 22.72 -27.41 0.12
C HIS A 395 23.78 -26.98 -0.90
N GLY A 396 25.02 -26.72 -0.45
CA GLY A 396 26.12 -26.26 -1.29
C GLY A 396 25.90 -24.84 -1.84
N LYS A 397 26.95 -24.23 -2.39
CA LYS A 397 26.89 -22.93 -3.06
C LYS A 397 26.20 -22.96 -4.43
N GLY A 398 25.18 -23.82 -4.58
CA GLY A 398 24.41 -23.94 -5.80
C GLY A 398 23.50 -22.74 -5.99
N THR A 399 23.63 -22.02 -7.11
CA THR A 399 22.74 -20.98 -7.64
C THR A 399 22.53 -19.72 -6.77
N GLN A 400 23.45 -19.33 -5.89
CA GLN A 400 23.43 -17.98 -5.33
C GLN A 400 23.61 -16.97 -6.46
N GLY A 401 22.52 -16.32 -6.88
CA GLY A 401 22.55 -15.19 -7.78
C GLY A 401 21.83 -15.35 -9.13
N GLU A 402 21.13 -16.44 -9.39
CA GLU A 402 20.29 -16.51 -10.60
C GLU A 402 18.97 -15.74 -10.34
N PRO A 403 18.64 -14.72 -11.16
CA PRO A 403 17.42 -13.93 -10.96
C PRO A 403 16.16 -14.79 -10.99
N ALA A 404 15.17 -14.47 -10.12
CA ALA A 404 13.87 -15.16 -10.07
C ALA A 404 13.19 -15.19 -11.45
N ALA A 405 13.30 -14.11 -12.23
CA ALA A 405 12.77 -14.03 -13.58
C ALA A 405 13.38 -15.08 -14.54
N ARG A 406 14.68 -15.40 -14.40
CA ARG A 406 15.33 -16.43 -15.21
C ARG A 406 14.91 -17.84 -14.78
N LEU A 407 14.80 -18.05 -13.47
CA LEU A 407 14.30 -19.32 -12.92
C LEU A 407 12.82 -19.56 -13.27
N ALA A 408 11.98 -18.49 -13.29
CA ALA A 408 10.62 -18.56 -13.82
C ALA A 408 10.61 -19.01 -15.27
N GLY A 409 11.47 -18.46 -16.12
CA GLY A 409 11.62 -18.89 -17.51
C GLY A 409 11.99 -20.37 -17.63
N ARG A 410 12.94 -20.84 -16.82
CA ARG A 410 13.32 -22.27 -16.77
C ARG A 410 12.16 -23.16 -16.32
N LEU A 411 11.39 -22.73 -15.30
CA LEU A 411 10.20 -23.45 -14.87
C LEU A 411 9.16 -23.58 -16.00
N LEU A 412 8.93 -22.49 -16.74
CA LEU A 412 8.01 -22.49 -17.88
C LEU A 412 8.49 -23.41 -19.01
N GLU A 413 9.79 -23.50 -19.24
CA GLU A 413 10.38 -24.44 -20.23
C GLU A 413 10.27 -25.89 -19.79
N LEU A 414 10.47 -26.17 -18.50
CA LEU A 414 10.38 -27.51 -17.94
C LEU A 414 8.93 -28.00 -17.79
N PHE A 415 8.01 -27.05 -17.62
CA PHE A 415 6.59 -27.34 -17.52
C PHE A 415 6.11 -28.04 -18.80
N GLY A 416 5.62 -29.26 -18.68
CA GLY A 416 5.19 -30.08 -19.80
C GLY A 416 6.27 -30.96 -20.46
N ARG A 417 7.50 -30.99 -19.91
CA ARG A 417 8.53 -31.95 -20.34
C ARG A 417 8.57 -33.26 -19.53
N ALA A 418 7.64 -33.44 -18.61
CA ALA A 418 7.37 -34.68 -17.88
C ALA A 418 8.53 -35.29 -17.05
N GLU A 419 9.40 -34.47 -16.48
CA GLU A 419 10.38 -34.92 -15.47
C GLU A 419 10.01 -34.35 -14.07
N PRO A 420 9.14 -35.02 -13.28
CA PRO A 420 8.59 -34.49 -12.05
C PRO A 420 9.65 -34.09 -11.00
N ALA A 421 10.72 -34.91 -10.89
CA ALA A 421 11.79 -34.65 -9.92
C ALA A 421 12.58 -33.37 -10.23
N LEU A 422 12.89 -33.12 -11.51
CA LEU A 422 13.60 -31.92 -11.95
C LEU A 422 12.72 -30.67 -11.80
N LEU A 423 11.44 -30.83 -12.04
CA LEU A 423 10.45 -29.76 -11.91
C LEU A 423 10.30 -29.32 -10.46
N ASP A 424 10.26 -30.25 -9.50
CA ASP A 424 10.17 -29.92 -8.07
C ASP A 424 11.42 -29.20 -7.55
N VAL A 425 12.61 -29.63 -7.97
CA VAL A 425 13.87 -28.95 -7.60
C VAL A 425 13.88 -27.53 -8.16
N SER A 426 13.53 -27.36 -9.44
CA SER A 426 13.50 -26.03 -10.09
C SER A 426 12.45 -25.11 -9.47
N ARG A 427 11.30 -25.65 -9.05
CA ARG A 427 10.27 -24.91 -8.30
C ARG A 427 10.80 -24.41 -6.95
N MET A 428 11.52 -25.27 -6.21
CA MET A 428 12.14 -24.89 -4.94
C MET A 428 13.18 -23.80 -5.11
N ASP A 429 14.01 -23.88 -6.15
CA ASP A 429 15.00 -22.86 -6.47
C ASP A 429 14.35 -21.52 -6.84
N TYR A 430 13.26 -21.57 -7.61
CA TYR A 430 12.49 -20.38 -7.93
C TYR A 430 11.89 -19.71 -6.68
N VAL A 431 11.21 -20.47 -5.82
CA VAL A 431 10.65 -19.95 -4.57
C VAL A 431 11.74 -19.34 -3.69
N ARG A 432 12.92 -19.96 -3.63
CA ARG A 432 14.07 -19.42 -2.90
C ARG A 432 14.55 -18.09 -3.47
N ALA A 433 14.68 -18.01 -4.81
CA ALA A 433 15.09 -16.77 -5.47
C ALA A 433 14.07 -15.64 -5.26
N VAL A 434 12.78 -15.95 -5.35
CA VAL A 434 11.71 -15.00 -5.07
C VAL A 434 11.78 -14.49 -3.64
N LEU A 435 11.98 -15.37 -2.64
CA LEU A 435 12.17 -14.98 -1.25
C LEU A 435 13.38 -14.04 -1.06
N GLN A 436 14.48 -14.32 -1.74
CA GLN A 436 15.69 -13.51 -1.68
C GLN A 436 15.51 -12.13 -2.34
N GLU A 437 14.93 -12.08 -3.53
CA GLU A 437 14.74 -10.83 -4.28
C GLU A 437 13.68 -9.93 -3.66
N SER A 438 12.58 -10.54 -3.16
CA SER A 438 11.52 -9.81 -2.47
C SER A 438 11.94 -9.28 -1.09
N GLY A 439 13.07 -9.76 -0.57
CA GLY A 439 13.48 -9.49 0.81
C GLY A 439 12.50 -10.07 1.84
N GLY A 440 11.75 -11.11 1.47
CA GLY A 440 10.68 -11.72 2.29
C GLY A 440 9.41 -10.88 2.41
N ARG A 441 9.26 -9.82 1.60
CA ARG A 441 8.04 -9.01 1.59
C ARG A 441 6.94 -9.72 0.80
N ALA A 442 5.83 -10.02 1.45
CA ALA A 442 4.70 -10.71 0.84
C ALA A 442 4.15 -9.97 -0.39
N SER A 443 4.10 -8.64 -0.36
CA SER A 443 3.68 -7.81 -1.50
C SER A 443 4.56 -7.99 -2.74
N ALA A 444 5.88 -8.03 -2.57
CA ALA A 444 6.83 -8.24 -3.66
C ALA A 444 6.81 -9.70 -4.16
N MET A 445 6.71 -10.68 -3.24
CA MET A 445 6.56 -12.09 -3.59
C MET A 445 5.29 -12.36 -4.40
N ARG A 446 4.18 -11.70 -4.04
CA ARG A 446 2.91 -11.79 -4.77
C ARG A 446 3.08 -11.45 -6.24
N VAL A 447 3.78 -10.35 -6.55
CA VAL A 447 4.05 -9.94 -7.94
C VAL A 447 4.80 -11.01 -8.72
N HIS A 448 5.83 -11.63 -8.10
CA HIS A 448 6.59 -12.73 -8.75
C HIS A 448 5.72 -13.97 -8.97
N PHE A 449 4.95 -14.39 -7.96
CA PHE A 449 4.09 -15.57 -8.07
C PHE A 449 2.91 -15.36 -9.02
N GLU A 450 2.29 -14.18 -8.96
CA GLU A 450 1.26 -13.78 -9.92
C GLU A 450 1.75 -13.89 -11.35
N HIS A 451 2.91 -13.27 -11.64
CA HIS A 451 3.49 -13.29 -12.99
C HIS A 451 3.78 -14.72 -13.47
N SER A 452 4.38 -15.55 -12.63
CA SER A 452 4.74 -16.93 -13.01
C SER A 452 3.52 -17.84 -13.13
N LEU A 453 2.55 -17.75 -12.21
CA LEU A 453 1.34 -18.57 -12.27
C LEU A 453 0.45 -18.20 -13.45
N PHE A 454 0.32 -16.90 -13.77
CA PHE A 454 -0.42 -16.49 -14.96
C PHE A 454 0.29 -16.88 -16.27
N ALA A 455 1.63 -16.87 -16.29
CA ALA A 455 2.39 -17.38 -17.43
C ALA A 455 2.18 -18.89 -17.60
N LEU A 456 2.16 -19.65 -16.50
CA LEU A 456 1.84 -21.08 -16.51
C LEU A 456 0.40 -21.36 -16.96
N LEU A 457 -0.56 -20.62 -16.41
CA LEU A 457 -1.96 -20.74 -16.81
C LEU A 457 -2.16 -20.46 -18.30
N THR A 458 -1.40 -19.51 -18.86
CA THR A 458 -1.38 -19.23 -20.31
C THR A 458 -0.82 -20.42 -21.11
N LEU A 459 0.16 -21.17 -20.58
CA LEU A 459 0.67 -22.39 -21.21
C LEU A 459 -0.34 -23.52 -21.16
N VAL A 460 -1.00 -23.71 -20.01
CA VAL A 460 -2.07 -24.70 -19.83
C VAL A 460 -3.25 -24.38 -20.75
N GLU A 461 -3.66 -23.12 -20.83
CA GLU A 461 -4.70 -22.65 -21.76
C GLU A 461 -4.41 -23.06 -23.21
N LYS A 462 -3.16 -22.88 -23.65
CA LYS A 462 -2.76 -23.22 -25.04
C LYS A 462 -2.74 -24.72 -25.32
N ARG A 463 -2.45 -25.53 -24.30
CA ARG A 463 -2.23 -26.97 -24.45
C ARG A 463 -3.45 -27.80 -24.11
N ALA A 464 -4.16 -27.42 -23.01
CA ALA A 464 -5.27 -28.19 -22.47
C ALA A 464 -6.64 -27.80 -23.04
N GLN A 465 -6.75 -26.73 -23.83
CA GLN A 465 -7.99 -26.26 -24.45
C GLN A 465 -9.17 -26.15 -23.45
N LEU A 466 -8.99 -25.49 -22.31
CA LEU A 466 -9.99 -25.39 -21.25
C LEU A 466 -11.29 -24.66 -21.69
N GLU A 467 -12.44 -25.12 -21.20
CA GLU A 467 -13.71 -24.38 -21.40
C GLU A 467 -13.64 -22.97 -20.80
N PRO A 468 -14.19 -22.00 -21.50
CA PRO A 468 -14.20 -20.60 -21.09
C PRO A 468 -14.65 -20.36 -19.66
N LYS A 469 -15.73 -20.98 -19.23
CA LYS A 469 -16.30 -20.82 -17.89
C LYS A 469 -15.34 -21.32 -16.79
N SER A 470 -14.70 -22.46 -17.05
CA SER A 470 -13.74 -23.07 -16.12
C SER A 470 -12.48 -22.22 -15.95
N LEU A 471 -12.02 -21.58 -17.02
CA LEU A 471 -10.85 -20.69 -16.92
C LEU A 471 -11.11 -19.46 -16.08
N ALA A 472 -12.25 -18.79 -16.29
CA ALA A 472 -12.59 -17.62 -15.47
C ALA A 472 -12.74 -17.96 -13.96
N GLU A 473 -13.27 -19.15 -13.67
CA GLU A 473 -13.32 -19.62 -12.28
C GLU A 473 -11.92 -19.86 -11.72
N LEU A 474 -11.01 -20.44 -12.52
CA LEU A 474 -9.63 -20.66 -12.12
C LEU A 474 -8.89 -19.34 -11.91
N GLU A 475 -9.05 -18.38 -12.80
CA GLU A 475 -8.45 -17.06 -12.68
C GLU A 475 -8.96 -16.28 -11.47
N GLY A 476 -10.27 -16.29 -11.28
CA GLY A 476 -10.88 -15.67 -10.11
C GLY A 476 -10.34 -16.24 -8.81
N LYS A 477 -10.29 -17.57 -8.70
CA LYS A 477 -9.77 -18.25 -7.52
C LYS A 477 -8.26 -18.03 -7.33
N LEU A 478 -7.48 -17.98 -8.42
CA LEU A 478 -6.04 -17.71 -8.36
C LEU A 478 -5.78 -16.29 -7.88
N SER A 479 -6.43 -15.30 -8.49
CA SER A 479 -6.33 -13.90 -8.04
C SER A 479 -6.78 -13.73 -6.59
N GLU A 480 -7.94 -14.29 -6.23
CA GLU A 480 -8.46 -14.26 -4.87
C GLU A 480 -7.50 -14.91 -3.87
N GLY A 481 -6.95 -16.07 -4.21
CA GLY A 481 -5.97 -16.77 -3.37
C GLY A 481 -4.70 -15.96 -3.12
N LEU A 482 -4.16 -15.32 -4.16
CA LEU A 482 -2.98 -14.46 -4.05
C LEU A 482 -3.29 -13.15 -3.30
N ASP A 483 -4.42 -12.52 -3.58
CA ASP A 483 -4.81 -11.24 -2.98
C ASP A 483 -5.17 -11.36 -1.50
N THR A 484 -5.73 -12.51 -1.11
CA THR A 484 -6.12 -12.77 0.29
C THR A 484 -5.00 -13.37 1.14
N SER A 485 -3.88 -13.79 0.54
CA SER A 485 -2.72 -14.26 1.28
C SER A 485 -2.02 -13.11 1.99
N LEU A 486 -1.94 -13.19 3.32
CA LEU A 486 -1.35 -12.13 4.16
C LEU A 486 0.11 -12.41 4.49
N THR A 487 0.49 -13.68 4.51
CA THR A 487 1.82 -14.13 4.91
C THR A 487 2.60 -14.71 3.75
N THR A 488 3.92 -14.68 3.84
CA THR A 488 4.82 -15.35 2.89
C THR A 488 4.55 -16.86 2.84
N VAL A 489 4.21 -17.47 3.98
CA VAL A 489 3.84 -18.90 4.07
C VAL A 489 2.57 -19.19 3.29
N GLU A 490 1.55 -18.36 3.46
CA GLU A 490 0.30 -18.51 2.70
C GLU A 490 0.55 -18.35 1.20
N LEU A 491 1.33 -17.34 0.79
CA LEU A 491 1.68 -17.12 -0.61
C LEU A 491 2.43 -18.33 -1.22
N ILE A 492 3.41 -18.89 -0.49
CA ILE A 492 4.12 -20.10 -0.93
C ILE A 492 3.16 -21.29 -1.01
N THR A 493 2.26 -21.41 -0.04
CA THR A 493 1.25 -22.48 -0.03
C THR A 493 0.29 -22.36 -1.20
N VAL A 494 -0.23 -21.16 -1.46
CA VAL A 494 -1.09 -20.86 -2.60
C VAL A 494 -0.35 -21.09 -3.92
N PHE A 495 0.90 -20.63 -4.03
CA PHE A 495 1.73 -20.88 -5.20
C PHE A 495 1.89 -22.39 -5.47
N ARG A 496 2.18 -23.22 -4.45
CA ARG A 496 2.29 -24.68 -4.58
C ARG A 496 0.97 -25.32 -4.99
N GLN A 497 -0.12 -24.98 -4.34
CA GLN A 497 -1.46 -25.51 -4.67
C GLN A 497 -1.85 -25.21 -6.11
N TRP A 498 -1.58 -23.98 -6.57
CA TRP A 498 -1.86 -23.61 -7.95
C TRP A 498 -0.91 -24.27 -8.94
N TRP A 499 0.36 -24.38 -8.61
CA TRP A 499 1.34 -25.14 -9.39
C TRP A 499 0.86 -26.57 -9.62
N ASP A 500 0.50 -27.28 -8.55
CA ASP A 500 0.02 -28.66 -8.60
C ASP A 500 -1.33 -28.80 -9.34
N THR A 501 -2.16 -27.78 -9.27
CA THR A 501 -3.44 -27.70 -9.98
C THR A 501 -3.21 -27.53 -11.47
N LEU A 502 -2.31 -26.64 -11.88
CA LEU A 502 -1.98 -26.40 -13.27
C LEU A 502 -1.30 -27.61 -13.93
N LEU A 503 -0.43 -28.32 -13.19
CA LEU A 503 0.17 -29.58 -13.66
C LEU A 503 -0.88 -30.66 -13.92
N ARG A 504 -1.86 -30.78 -13.05
CA ARG A 504 -2.97 -31.74 -13.26
C ARG A 504 -3.81 -31.37 -14.47
N LEU A 505 -4.12 -30.09 -14.65
CA LEU A 505 -4.90 -29.61 -15.79
C LEU A 505 -4.17 -29.77 -17.12
N GLU A 506 -2.82 -29.75 -17.15
CA GLU A 506 -2.04 -30.02 -18.36
C GLU A 506 -2.17 -31.48 -18.82
N SER A 507 -2.37 -32.41 -17.90
CA SER A 507 -2.50 -33.83 -18.20
C SER A 507 -3.87 -34.25 -18.74
N GLU A 508 -4.88 -33.32 -18.70
CA GLU A 508 -6.25 -33.58 -19.18
C GLU A 508 -6.55 -32.75 -20.46
N PRO A 509 -7.11 -33.35 -21.54
CA PRO A 509 -7.38 -32.65 -22.79
C PRO A 509 -8.70 -31.89 -22.77
N TYR A 510 -8.69 -30.58 -22.88
CA TYR A 510 -9.90 -29.71 -22.97
C TYR A 510 -9.76 -28.59 -24.03
N ALA A 511 -10.88 -28.34 -24.74
CA ALA A 511 -10.93 -27.40 -25.87
C ALA A 511 -11.85 -26.20 -25.67
N GLU A 512 -11.59 -25.15 -24.94
CA GLU A 512 -12.38 -23.90 -25.08
C GLU A 512 -11.98 -22.69 -24.21
N ALA A 513 -10.76 -22.59 -23.77
CA ALA A 513 -10.37 -21.66 -22.71
C ALA A 513 -9.99 -20.22 -23.10
N ARG A 514 -9.62 -20.00 -24.38
CA ARG A 514 -9.12 -18.67 -24.82
C ARG A 514 -10.21 -17.59 -24.90
N HIS A 515 -11.42 -18.02 -25.19
CA HIS A 515 -12.52 -17.08 -25.48
C HIS A 515 -13.00 -16.29 -24.24
N LEU A 516 -12.94 -16.84 -23.07
CA LEU A 516 -13.53 -16.22 -21.87
C LEU A 516 -12.66 -15.21 -21.13
N ARG A 517 -11.33 -15.35 -21.17
CA ARG A 517 -10.42 -14.29 -20.68
C ARG A 517 -10.65 -13.02 -21.48
N LEU A 518 -10.84 -13.18 -22.76
CA LEU A 518 -11.15 -12.08 -23.66
C LEU A 518 -12.57 -11.56 -23.42
N GLU A 519 -13.52 -12.43 -23.09
CA GLU A 519 -14.87 -11.99 -22.68
C GLU A 519 -14.85 -11.23 -21.35
N ARG A 520 -14.02 -11.63 -20.40
CA ARG A 520 -13.82 -10.84 -19.15
C ARG A 520 -13.20 -9.48 -19.45
N ALA A 521 -12.18 -9.43 -20.29
CA ALA A 521 -11.62 -8.16 -20.75
C ALA A 521 -12.66 -7.30 -21.46
N ARG A 522 -13.46 -7.91 -22.31
CA ARG A 522 -14.55 -7.25 -23.02
C ARG A 522 -15.57 -6.63 -22.05
N ARG A 523 -16.05 -7.41 -21.07
CA ARG A 523 -16.95 -6.91 -20.02
C ARG A 523 -16.32 -5.77 -19.24
N PHE A 524 -15.07 -5.95 -18.80
CA PHE A 524 -14.34 -4.90 -18.09
C PHE A 524 -14.23 -3.60 -18.89
N ILE A 525 -13.95 -3.68 -20.20
CA ILE A 525 -13.93 -2.51 -21.09
C ILE A 525 -15.32 -1.87 -21.17
N THR A 526 -16.37 -2.66 -21.36
CA THR A 526 -17.76 -2.16 -21.48
C THR A 526 -18.22 -1.49 -20.18
N ASP A 527 -17.96 -2.11 -19.02
CA ASP A 527 -18.37 -1.62 -17.70
C ASP A 527 -17.61 -0.33 -17.31
N ASN A 528 -16.33 -0.23 -17.72
CA ASN A 528 -15.45 0.88 -17.34
C ASN A 528 -15.10 1.81 -18.51
N CYS A 529 -15.82 1.78 -19.62
CA CYS A 529 -15.50 2.57 -20.82
C CYS A 529 -15.52 4.09 -20.59
N ARG A 530 -16.16 4.56 -19.52
CA ARG A 530 -16.21 5.97 -19.10
C ARG A 530 -14.88 6.45 -18.53
N GLU A 531 -14.11 5.54 -17.95
CA GLU A 531 -12.83 5.82 -17.31
C GLU A 531 -11.67 5.89 -18.33
N PRO A 532 -10.54 6.51 -17.98
CA PRO A 532 -9.34 6.50 -18.82
C PRO A 532 -8.67 5.11 -18.78
N LEU A 533 -9.23 4.15 -19.52
CA LEU A 533 -8.69 2.81 -19.65
C LEU A 533 -7.47 2.77 -20.56
N THR A 534 -6.43 2.05 -20.13
CA THR A 534 -5.25 1.73 -20.92
C THR A 534 -5.21 0.25 -21.28
N LEU A 535 -4.57 -0.07 -22.41
CA LEU A 535 -4.31 -1.45 -22.82
C LEU A 535 -3.61 -2.26 -21.70
N ALA A 536 -2.70 -1.63 -20.96
CA ALA A 536 -1.97 -2.28 -19.87
C ALA A 536 -2.87 -2.63 -18.68
N GLN A 537 -3.82 -1.78 -18.32
CA GLN A 537 -4.78 -2.05 -17.26
C GLN A 537 -5.70 -3.21 -17.62
N VAL A 538 -6.25 -3.20 -18.84
CA VAL A 538 -7.15 -4.26 -19.32
C VAL A 538 -6.41 -5.59 -19.46
N ALA A 539 -5.20 -5.56 -20.00
CA ALA A 539 -4.35 -6.75 -20.11
C ALA A 539 -4.07 -7.35 -18.72
N ARG A 540 -3.74 -6.52 -17.73
CA ARG A 540 -3.52 -6.94 -16.34
C ARG A 540 -4.79 -7.53 -15.73
N HIS A 541 -5.93 -6.85 -15.90
CA HIS A 541 -7.24 -7.32 -15.42
C HIS A 541 -7.61 -8.68 -16.02
N ALA A 542 -7.29 -8.90 -17.29
CA ALA A 542 -7.49 -10.17 -17.98
C ALA A 542 -6.36 -11.19 -17.75
N GLY A 543 -5.31 -10.83 -16.97
CA GLY A 543 -4.20 -11.73 -16.66
C GLY A 543 -3.29 -12.02 -17.85
N PHE A 544 -3.10 -11.06 -18.77
CA PHE A 544 -2.23 -11.18 -19.93
C PHE A 544 -1.09 -10.17 -19.93
N SER A 545 0.04 -10.51 -20.55
CA SER A 545 1.03 -9.50 -20.90
C SER A 545 0.45 -8.54 -21.95
N ARG A 546 0.84 -7.25 -21.89
CA ARG A 546 0.35 -6.21 -22.83
C ARG A 546 0.50 -6.59 -24.30
N ALA A 547 1.66 -7.16 -24.67
CA ALA A 547 1.95 -7.54 -26.05
C ALA A 547 1.08 -8.71 -26.53
N TYR A 548 0.93 -9.72 -25.68
CA TYR A 548 0.11 -10.89 -25.98
C TYR A 548 -1.37 -10.51 -26.05
N PHE A 549 -1.88 -9.75 -25.07
CA PHE A 549 -3.27 -9.29 -25.06
C PHE A 549 -3.61 -8.49 -26.33
N SER A 550 -2.75 -7.55 -26.74
CA SER A 550 -2.99 -6.75 -27.95
C SER A 550 -3.20 -7.61 -29.20
N ARG A 551 -2.39 -8.67 -29.33
CA ARG A 551 -2.48 -9.60 -30.46
C ARG A 551 -3.76 -10.43 -30.43
N ILE A 552 -3.99 -11.15 -29.32
CA ILE A 552 -5.13 -12.08 -29.22
C ILE A 552 -6.47 -11.36 -29.21
N PHE A 553 -6.54 -10.16 -28.60
CA PHE A 553 -7.75 -9.34 -28.60
C PHE A 553 -8.14 -8.95 -30.02
N LYS A 554 -7.16 -8.53 -30.84
CA LYS A 554 -7.38 -8.21 -32.25
C LYS A 554 -7.77 -9.45 -33.08
N GLU A 555 -7.14 -10.59 -32.83
CA GLU A 555 -7.46 -11.87 -33.48
C GLU A 555 -8.89 -12.32 -33.17
N THR A 556 -9.32 -12.20 -31.90
CA THR A 556 -10.63 -12.69 -31.46
C THR A 556 -11.77 -11.76 -31.83
N PHE A 557 -11.60 -10.44 -31.64
CA PHE A 557 -12.67 -9.46 -31.88
C PHE A 557 -12.55 -8.72 -33.22
N GLY A 558 -11.57 -9.07 -34.06
CA GLY A 558 -11.34 -8.47 -35.38
C GLY A 558 -10.85 -7.01 -35.34
N LYS A 559 -10.65 -6.44 -34.14
CA LYS A 559 -10.26 -5.03 -33.94
C LYS A 559 -9.40 -4.85 -32.68
N GLY A 560 -8.46 -3.90 -32.75
CA GLY A 560 -7.60 -3.60 -31.62
C GLY A 560 -8.35 -2.91 -30.46
N PHE A 561 -7.77 -2.92 -29.27
CA PHE A 561 -8.32 -2.38 -28.02
C PHE A 561 -8.81 -0.92 -28.14
N GLU A 562 -8.00 -0.02 -28.69
CA GLU A 562 -8.36 1.40 -28.80
C GLU A 562 -9.60 1.62 -29.69
N ARG A 563 -9.71 0.86 -30.75
CA ARG A 563 -10.88 0.90 -31.64
C ARG A 563 -12.09 0.32 -30.93
N TYR A 564 -11.94 -0.77 -30.22
CA TYR A 564 -13.00 -1.39 -29.44
C TYR A 564 -13.53 -0.45 -28.35
N LEU A 565 -12.63 0.13 -27.54
CA LEU A 565 -12.99 1.11 -26.50
C LEU A 565 -13.73 2.32 -27.07
N THR A 566 -13.26 2.81 -28.24
CA THR A 566 -13.92 3.93 -28.93
C THR A 566 -15.33 3.56 -29.36
N GLU A 567 -15.56 2.37 -29.88
CA GLU A 567 -16.87 1.87 -30.28
C GLU A 567 -17.82 1.71 -29.09
N GLU A 568 -17.36 1.19 -27.95
CA GLU A 568 -18.14 1.11 -26.70
C GLU A 568 -18.56 2.49 -26.19
N ARG A 569 -17.62 3.45 -26.22
CA ARG A 569 -17.91 4.86 -25.88
C ARG A 569 -18.93 5.49 -26.80
N LEU A 570 -18.84 5.20 -28.10
CA LEU A 570 -19.80 5.68 -29.08
C LEU A 570 -21.19 5.06 -28.87
N ALA A 571 -21.27 3.77 -28.56
CA ALA A 571 -22.52 3.09 -28.24
C ALA A 571 -23.18 3.67 -26.98
N LEU A 572 -22.38 3.98 -25.95
CA LEU A 572 -22.86 4.67 -24.76
C LEU A 572 -23.36 6.09 -25.08
N ALA A 573 -22.60 6.84 -25.88
CA ALA A 573 -22.97 8.19 -26.29
C ALA A 573 -24.24 8.20 -27.16
N GLU A 574 -24.41 7.24 -28.07
CA GLU A 574 -25.62 7.06 -28.85
C GLU A 574 -26.85 6.86 -27.95
N ARG A 575 -26.75 5.98 -26.98
CA ARG A 575 -27.78 5.74 -25.97
C ARG A 575 -28.15 7.02 -25.23
N LEU A 576 -27.14 7.77 -24.74
CA LEU A 576 -27.36 9.03 -24.05
C LEU A 576 -27.97 10.11 -24.95
N LEU A 577 -27.60 10.17 -26.23
CA LEU A 577 -28.20 11.07 -27.20
C LEU A 577 -29.69 10.80 -27.45
N ARG A 578 -30.10 9.53 -27.34
CA ARG A 578 -31.50 9.09 -27.53
C ARG A 578 -32.34 9.27 -26.28
N THR A 579 -31.77 9.00 -25.10
CA THR A 579 -32.53 8.87 -23.83
C THR A 579 -32.41 10.09 -22.92
N SER A 580 -31.47 11.01 -23.16
CA SER A 580 -31.25 12.16 -22.28
C SER A 580 -31.34 13.51 -23.02
N ALA A 581 -31.57 14.56 -22.23
CA ALA A 581 -31.53 15.96 -22.69
C ALA A 581 -30.16 16.61 -22.48
N LEU A 582 -29.14 15.86 -22.01
CA LEU A 582 -27.83 16.38 -21.70
C LEU A 582 -27.18 17.12 -22.88
N PRO A 583 -26.47 18.23 -22.66
CA PRO A 583 -25.69 18.89 -23.70
C PRO A 583 -24.68 17.92 -24.33
N VAL A 584 -24.40 18.07 -25.63
CA VAL A 584 -23.47 17.20 -26.36
C VAL A 584 -22.08 17.16 -25.72
N GLY A 585 -21.61 18.29 -25.18
CA GLY A 585 -20.35 18.36 -24.43
C GLY A 585 -20.36 17.48 -23.15
N ARG A 586 -21.47 17.45 -22.42
CA ARG A 586 -21.64 16.58 -21.25
C ARG A 586 -21.72 15.11 -21.64
N ILE A 587 -22.41 14.78 -22.74
CA ILE A 587 -22.43 13.41 -23.26
C ILE A 587 -21.03 12.94 -23.66
N SER A 588 -20.22 13.82 -24.25
CA SER A 588 -18.81 13.50 -24.55
C SER A 588 -18.04 13.08 -23.30
N SER A 589 -18.16 13.84 -22.22
CA SER A 589 -17.50 13.53 -20.94
C SER A 589 -18.06 12.26 -20.29
N GLU A 590 -19.38 12.12 -20.23
CA GLU A 590 -20.06 10.95 -19.66
C GLU A 590 -19.79 9.66 -20.44
N ALA A 591 -19.48 9.76 -21.71
CA ALA A 591 -19.07 8.64 -22.55
C ALA A 591 -17.55 8.36 -22.51
N GLY A 592 -16.78 9.10 -21.73
CA GLY A 592 -15.34 8.88 -21.52
C GLY A 592 -14.44 9.46 -22.62
N PHE A 593 -14.91 10.41 -23.45
CA PHE A 593 -14.05 11.08 -24.43
C PHE A 593 -13.27 12.23 -23.80
N ILE A 594 -11.99 12.34 -24.18
CA ILE A 594 -11.08 13.38 -23.68
C ILE A 594 -11.55 14.79 -24.08
N SER A 595 -12.13 14.93 -25.26
CA SER A 595 -12.63 16.23 -25.73
C SER A 595 -13.91 16.10 -26.58
N PRO A 596 -14.80 17.12 -26.55
CA PRO A 596 -15.99 17.16 -27.40
C PRO A 596 -15.68 17.16 -28.92
N ALA A 597 -14.53 17.70 -29.29
CA ALA A 597 -14.09 17.72 -30.70
C ALA A 597 -13.74 16.30 -31.18
N HIS A 598 -12.97 15.56 -30.37
CA HIS A 598 -12.63 14.17 -30.65
C HIS A 598 -13.88 13.28 -30.70
N PHE A 599 -14.80 13.44 -29.73
CA PHE A 599 -16.10 12.79 -29.75
C PHE A 599 -16.88 13.05 -31.04
N SER A 600 -17.07 14.32 -31.42
CA SER A 600 -17.86 14.70 -32.57
C SER A 600 -17.29 14.13 -33.86
N ALA A 601 -15.96 14.14 -34.01
CA ALA A 601 -15.28 13.56 -35.16
C ALA A 601 -15.43 12.02 -35.22
N ALA A 602 -15.25 11.35 -34.09
CA ALA A 602 -15.41 9.89 -33.98
C ALA A 602 -16.87 9.48 -34.25
N PHE A 603 -17.83 10.19 -33.68
CA PHE A 603 -19.27 9.93 -33.87
C PHE A 603 -19.70 10.12 -35.33
N ARG A 604 -19.27 11.23 -35.96
CA ARG A 604 -19.57 11.46 -37.38
C ARG A 604 -18.96 10.39 -38.29
N ARG A 605 -17.75 9.94 -37.97
CA ARG A 605 -17.08 8.87 -38.75
C ARG A 605 -17.82 7.54 -38.63
N SER A 606 -18.38 7.24 -37.46
CA SER A 606 -19.10 6.00 -37.19
C SER A 606 -20.55 6.02 -37.71
N HIS A 607 -21.28 7.13 -37.52
CA HIS A 607 -22.72 7.25 -37.79
C HIS A 607 -23.07 8.09 -39.03
N GLY A 608 -22.07 8.62 -39.73
CA GLY A 608 -22.27 9.45 -40.93
C GLY A 608 -22.75 10.87 -40.66
N VAL A 609 -23.29 11.15 -39.46
CA VAL A 609 -23.86 12.45 -39.08
C VAL A 609 -23.32 12.94 -37.72
N PRO A 610 -23.24 14.27 -37.52
CA PRO A 610 -22.83 14.82 -36.22
C PRO A 610 -23.81 14.45 -35.10
N PRO A 611 -23.34 14.38 -33.79
CA PRO A 611 -24.16 14.01 -32.64
C PRO A 611 -25.46 14.81 -32.50
N LEU A 612 -25.40 16.12 -32.75
CA LEU A 612 -26.57 16.99 -32.66
C LEU A 612 -27.62 16.68 -33.73
N ALA A 613 -27.17 16.41 -34.96
CA ALA A 613 -28.05 16.01 -36.07
C ALA A 613 -28.68 14.65 -35.79
N TYR A 614 -27.90 13.70 -35.26
CA TYR A 614 -28.39 12.39 -34.85
C TYR A 614 -29.49 12.48 -33.78
N ARG A 615 -29.30 13.32 -32.77
CA ARG A 615 -30.30 13.58 -31.72
C ARG A 615 -31.61 14.14 -32.32
N ARG A 616 -31.49 15.13 -33.22
CA ARG A 616 -32.68 15.75 -33.83
C ARG A 616 -33.48 14.75 -34.68
N ALA A 617 -32.82 13.88 -35.42
CA ALA A 617 -33.45 12.87 -36.26
C ALA A 617 -34.18 11.79 -35.39
N ASN A 618 -33.60 11.42 -34.26
CA ASN A 618 -34.18 10.38 -33.39
C ASN A 618 -35.27 10.90 -32.43
N ARG A 619 -35.24 12.18 -32.01
CA ARG A 619 -36.36 12.81 -31.28
C ARG A 619 -37.66 12.89 -32.08
N ARG A 620 -37.56 12.94 -33.40
CA ARG A 620 -38.75 12.96 -34.28
C ARG A 620 -39.43 11.60 -34.43
N LYS A 621 -38.77 10.50 -34.05
CA LYS A 621 -39.30 9.14 -34.15
C LYS A 621 -39.98 8.63 -32.86
N THR A 622 -39.90 9.37 -31.75
CA THR A 622 -40.59 9.00 -30.50
C THR A 622 -41.93 9.76 -30.48
N PRO A 623 -43.09 9.06 -30.55
CA PRO A 623 -44.40 9.73 -30.45
C PRO A 623 -44.55 10.32 -29.03
N PRO A 624 -45.26 11.44 -28.86
CA PRO A 624 -45.49 12.02 -27.53
C PRO A 624 -46.29 11.03 -26.67
N ALA A 625 -45.80 10.80 -25.47
CA ALA A 625 -46.55 10.03 -24.46
C ALA A 625 -47.94 10.68 -24.30
N LYS A 626 -48.99 9.92 -24.56
CA LYS A 626 -50.36 10.34 -24.28
C LYS A 626 -50.47 10.67 -22.80
N GLN A 627 -50.67 11.93 -22.45
CA GLN A 627 -51.14 12.36 -21.16
C GLN A 627 -52.50 11.69 -20.94
N SER A 628 -52.59 10.70 -20.07
CA SER A 628 -53.85 10.21 -19.54
C SER A 628 -54.35 11.24 -18.51
N ASN A 629 -55.27 12.12 -18.96
CA ASN A 629 -56.15 12.83 -18.07
C ASN A 629 -57.06 11.80 -17.38
N HIS A 630 -56.92 11.68 -16.10
CA HIS A 630 -57.99 11.13 -15.27
C HIS A 630 -58.66 12.30 -14.58
N SER A 631 -59.90 12.51 -14.98
CA SER A 631 -60.95 13.26 -14.28
C SER A 631 -61.35 12.52 -13.04
#